data_557ad0a69e78410006f0b1d3ba46ca94
#
_entry.id   557ad0a69e78410006f0b1d3ba46ca94
#
_cell.length_a   1.000
_cell.length_b   1.000
_cell.length_c   1.000
_cell.angle_alpha   90.00
_cell.angle_beta   90.00
_cell.angle_gamma   90.00
#
_symmetry.space_group_name_H-M   'P 1'
#
loop_
_entity.id
_entity.type
_entity.pdbx_description
1 polymer ?
#
loop_
_entity_poly.entity_id
_entity_poly.type
_entity_poly.pdbx_seq_one_letter_code
_entity_poly.pdbx_strand_id
1 'polypeptide(L)'
;LNHRFVPSKNLLAGKSIKEFKPYFCPAMFDFHKSYEVYFRYQHESTKEYILPVIQERMKLGAQTRIIEIGCGEGGNLLSFMELGCECIGIDLDEPKLNTGRTYFDQTDYKDQVQFIHDDIYNRESEYRNAFDVILLKDVIEHIHDQQKLINFMRLMLKPNGIIFFAFPPWHMPFGGHQQVMRKKIPSLLPYTHLLPLPLYKLYLKGMGESDSSIAHLVEIKETGISIERFERCIRNAKLSIILRQLYLINPNYKWKFGLKPRKLWKLFSAIPFFRNFYCTTAYYMIGSKP
;
A
#
# COMPACT_ATOMS: atom_id res chain seq x y z
N LEU A 1 -18.22 21.89 8.35
CA LEU A 1 -17.37 22.55 9.35
C LEU A 1 -15.95 22.49 8.86
N ASN A 2 -15.47 23.65 8.33
CA ASN A 2 -14.13 23.85 7.79
C ASN A 2 -13.12 23.84 8.96
N HIS A 3 -12.43 22.75 9.18
CA HIS A 3 -11.20 22.77 9.97
C HIS A 3 -10.03 23.17 9.07
N ARG A 4 -9.65 24.43 9.11
CA ARG A 4 -8.37 24.90 8.59
C ARG A 4 -7.27 24.24 9.39
N PHE A 5 -6.47 23.42 8.72
CA PHE A 5 -5.23 22.84 9.24
C PHE A 5 -4.20 23.96 9.36
N VAL A 6 -3.67 24.20 10.55
CA VAL A 6 -2.50 25.05 10.79
C VAL A 6 -1.33 24.11 11.05
N PRO A 7 -0.34 24.02 10.15
CA PRO A 7 0.83 23.18 10.39
C PRO A 7 1.66 23.76 11.56
N SER A 8 1.96 22.93 12.54
CA SER A 8 2.89 23.33 13.62
C SER A 8 4.30 23.44 13.04
N LYS A 9 4.85 24.64 13.02
CA LYS A 9 6.11 25.05 12.37
C LYS A 9 7.41 24.43 12.89
N ASN A 10 7.40 23.45 13.82
CA ASN A 10 8.62 23.06 14.53
C ASN A 10 8.91 21.56 14.70
N LEU A 11 8.46 20.67 13.83
CA LEU A 11 8.61 19.23 14.10
C LEU A 11 9.74 18.50 13.36
N LEU A 12 10.36 19.07 12.32
CA LEU A 12 11.40 18.36 11.55
C LEU A 12 12.77 19.04 11.53
N ALA A 13 12.93 20.23 12.10
CA ALA A 13 14.22 20.91 12.17
C ALA A 13 15.13 20.29 13.25
N GLY A 14 16.08 19.48 12.86
CA GLY A 14 17.31 19.21 13.62
C GLY A 14 17.26 18.13 14.70
N LYS A 15 16.31 17.20 14.74
CA LYS A 15 16.36 16.03 15.63
C LYS A 15 16.53 14.73 14.84
N SER A 16 17.67 14.09 15.02
CA SER A 16 17.90 12.70 14.65
C SER A 16 16.70 11.85 15.06
N ILE A 17 16.18 11.03 14.13
CA ILE A 17 15.03 10.13 14.29
C ILE A 17 15.22 9.06 15.39
N LYS A 18 16.23 9.20 16.26
CA LYS A 18 16.70 8.17 17.20
C LYS A 18 15.85 7.93 18.45
N GLU A 19 14.84 8.74 18.76
CA GLU A 19 14.00 8.51 19.94
C GLU A 19 12.52 8.56 19.62
N PHE A 20 11.99 7.45 19.10
CA PHE A 20 10.55 7.29 18.95
C PHE A 20 10.01 6.17 19.84
N LYS A 21 9.35 6.54 20.94
CA LYS A 21 8.42 5.67 21.66
C LYS A 21 7.20 5.44 20.74
N PRO A 22 6.71 4.20 20.56
CA PRO A 22 5.50 3.96 19.80
C PRO A 22 4.37 4.81 20.36
N TYR A 23 3.80 5.68 19.54
CA TYR A 23 2.65 6.49 19.93
C TYR A 23 1.44 5.54 19.98
N PHE A 24 1.05 5.13 21.18
CA PHE A 24 -0.15 4.34 21.39
C PHE A 24 -1.36 5.25 21.10
N CYS A 25 -1.92 5.16 19.90
CA CYS A 25 -3.12 5.91 19.57
C CYS A 25 -4.30 5.32 20.37
N PRO A 26 -4.98 6.08 21.25
CA PRO A 26 -6.05 5.55 22.10
C PRO A 26 -7.28 5.06 21.36
N ALA A 27 -7.44 5.44 20.08
CA ALA A 27 -8.52 4.96 19.22
C ALA A 27 -7.95 4.11 18.09
N MET A 28 -8.30 2.83 18.06
CA MET A 28 -7.79 1.79 17.16
C MET A 28 -7.88 2.13 15.65
N PHE A 29 -8.56 3.22 15.27
CA PHE A 29 -8.79 3.65 13.87
C PHE A 29 -8.53 5.13 13.62
N ASP A 30 -8.02 5.92 14.58
CA ASP A 30 -7.79 7.36 14.38
C ASP A 30 -6.49 7.68 13.61
N PHE A 31 -5.64 6.69 13.33
CA PHE A 31 -4.41 6.90 12.57
C PHE A 31 -4.66 7.35 11.11
N HIS A 32 -5.82 7.04 10.51
CA HIS A 32 -6.21 7.58 9.20
C HIS A 32 -6.61 9.07 9.23
N LYS A 33 -6.80 9.63 10.42
CA LYS A 33 -7.15 11.04 10.59
C LYS A 33 -5.94 11.96 10.67
N SER A 34 -4.74 11.41 10.87
CA SER A 34 -3.47 12.15 10.89
C SER A 34 -2.59 11.68 9.74
N TYR A 35 -2.60 12.43 8.64
CA TYR A 35 -1.77 12.16 7.47
C TYR A 35 -0.27 12.07 7.82
N GLU A 36 0.21 12.89 8.78
CA GLU A 36 1.59 12.85 9.25
C GLU A 36 1.95 11.51 9.90
N VAL A 37 1.07 11.00 10.76
CA VAL A 37 1.27 9.69 11.41
C VAL A 37 1.28 8.57 10.37
N TYR A 38 0.39 8.65 9.37
CA TYR A 38 0.32 7.65 8.30
C TYR A 38 1.55 7.68 7.40
N PHE A 39 1.99 8.87 6.97
CA PHE A 39 3.23 9.08 6.24
C PHE A 39 4.42 8.44 6.94
N ARG A 40 4.55 8.68 8.24
CA ARG A 40 5.63 8.10 9.06
C ARG A 40 5.55 6.58 9.14
N TYR A 41 4.36 6.01 9.30
CA TYR A 41 4.19 4.55 9.30
C TYR A 41 4.56 3.92 7.95
N GLN A 42 4.26 4.58 6.85
CA GLN A 42 4.68 4.14 5.53
C GLN A 42 6.21 4.14 5.43
N HIS A 43 6.86 5.24 5.80
CA HIS A 43 8.32 5.36 5.81
C HIS A 43 8.98 4.26 6.65
N GLU A 44 8.63 4.16 7.93
CA GLU A 44 9.24 3.19 8.85
C GLU A 44 9.00 1.73 8.41
N SER A 45 7.79 1.41 7.96
CA SER A 45 7.50 0.05 7.51
C SER A 45 8.24 -0.31 6.22
N THR A 46 8.42 0.66 5.32
CA THR A 46 9.20 0.45 4.11
C THR A 46 10.67 0.28 4.43
N LYS A 47 11.24 1.11 5.28
CA LYS A 47 12.63 1.04 5.71
C LYS A 47 12.98 -0.28 6.39
N GLU A 48 12.07 -0.80 7.23
CA GLU A 48 12.36 -2.01 8.01
C GLU A 48 11.99 -3.31 7.29
N TYR A 49 10.96 -3.31 6.42
CA TYR A 49 10.42 -4.56 5.87
C TYR A 49 10.41 -4.66 4.34
N ILE A 50 10.51 -3.55 3.60
CA ILE A 50 10.50 -3.56 2.13
C ILE A 50 11.91 -3.36 1.57
N LEU A 51 12.61 -2.32 2.00
CA LEU A 51 13.96 -2.03 1.53
C LEU A 51 14.92 -3.21 1.65
N PRO A 52 15.04 -3.90 2.81
CA PRO A 52 15.98 -5.01 2.94
C PRO A 52 15.70 -6.12 1.93
N VAL A 53 14.42 -6.39 1.67
CA VAL A 53 13.99 -7.42 0.73
C VAL A 53 14.37 -7.07 -0.72
N ILE A 54 14.25 -5.79 -1.10
CA ILE A 54 14.65 -5.31 -2.42
C ILE A 54 16.18 -5.32 -2.55
N GLN A 55 16.91 -4.89 -1.51
CA GLN A 55 18.37 -4.83 -1.48
C GLN A 55 19.05 -6.20 -1.57
N GLU A 56 18.35 -7.29 -1.20
CA GLU A 56 18.84 -8.67 -1.45
C GLU A 56 18.98 -8.98 -2.94
N ARG A 57 18.33 -8.21 -3.84
CA ARG A 57 18.27 -8.47 -5.29
C ARG A 57 18.97 -7.44 -6.13
N MET A 58 19.00 -6.18 -5.68
CA MET A 58 19.62 -5.10 -6.43
C MET A 58 20.21 -4.04 -5.50
N LYS A 59 21.28 -3.41 -5.95
CA LYS A 59 21.81 -2.22 -5.28
C LYS A 59 20.91 -1.03 -5.58
N LEU A 60 20.54 -0.32 -4.53
CA LEU A 60 19.78 0.93 -4.62
C LEU A 60 20.71 2.12 -4.43
N GLY A 61 20.51 3.21 -5.17
CA GLY A 61 21.30 4.43 -5.11
C GLY A 61 20.97 5.39 -6.23
N ALA A 62 21.82 6.38 -6.48
CA ALA A 62 21.59 7.52 -7.38
C ALA A 62 21.24 7.17 -8.85
N GLN A 63 21.58 5.96 -9.30
CA GLN A 63 21.22 5.46 -10.64
C GLN A 63 19.91 4.68 -10.66
N THR A 64 19.28 4.51 -9.50
CA THR A 64 18.03 3.73 -9.38
C THR A 64 16.83 4.64 -9.52
N ARG A 65 15.99 4.36 -10.50
CA ARG A 65 14.75 5.09 -10.76
C ARG A 65 13.54 4.30 -10.29
N ILE A 66 12.77 4.91 -9.41
CA ILE A 66 11.65 4.26 -8.71
C ILE A 66 10.36 5.01 -9.00
N ILE A 67 9.28 4.27 -9.22
CA ILE A 67 7.93 4.82 -9.22
C ILE A 67 7.05 4.10 -8.21
N GLU A 68 6.27 4.85 -7.43
CA GLU A 68 5.17 4.33 -6.63
C GLU A 68 3.84 4.73 -7.27
N ILE A 69 3.04 3.72 -7.65
CA ILE A 69 1.69 3.92 -8.21
C ILE A 69 0.70 3.88 -7.06
N GLY A 70 -0.14 4.92 -6.93
CA GLY A 70 -1.02 5.12 -5.78
C GLY A 70 -0.23 5.50 -4.53
N CYS A 71 0.68 6.47 -4.67
CA CYS A 71 1.65 6.83 -3.63
C CYS A 71 1.02 7.58 -2.44
N GLY A 72 -0.18 8.16 -2.60
CA GLY A 72 -0.77 9.04 -1.61
C GLY A 72 0.17 10.18 -1.21
N GLU A 73 0.53 10.25 0.07
CA GLU A 73 1.47 11.24 0.60
C GLU A 73 2.95 10.92 0.32
N GLY A 74 3.26 9.75 -0.23
CA GLY A 74 4.62 9.38 -0.64
C GLY A 74 5.54 8.92 0.50
N GLY A 75 5.00 8.55 1.65
CA GLY A 75 5.82 8.14 2.80
C GLY A 75 6.72 6.92 2.52
N ASN A 76 6.31 6.02 1.63
CA ASN A 76 7.16 4.88 1.24
C ASN A 76 8.39 5.34 0.45
N LEU A 77 8.25 6.38 -0.41
CA LEU A 77 9.32 6.88 -1.27
C LEU A 77 10.47 7.47 -0.46
N LEU A 78 10.19 8.10 0.69
CA LEU A 78 11.22 8.71 1.53
C LEU A 78 12.34 7.72 1.87
N SER A 79 12.01 6.44 2.14
CA SER A 79 13.00 5.42 2.45
C SER A 79 13.98 5.13 1.29
N PHE A 80 13.53 5.28 0.05
CA PHE A 80 14.38 5.10 -1.14
C PHE A 80 15.21 6.35 -1.41
N MET A 81 14.65 7.52 -1.13
CA MET A 81 15.37 8.80 -1.29
C MET A 81 16.52 8.93 -0.29
N GLU A 82 16.38 8.39 0.93
CA GLU A 82 17.46 8.28 1.90
C GLU A 82 18.67 7.48 1.37
N LEU A 83 18.47 6.65 0.34
CA LEU A 83 19.53 5.94 -0.39
C LEU A 83 20.00 6.64 -1.66
N GLY A 84 19.46 7.83 -1.94
CA GLY A 84 19.78 8.64 -3.10
C GLY A 84 19.05 8.26 -4.39
N CYS A 85 18.00 7.42 -4.33
CA CYS A 85 17.24 7.03 -5.52
C CYS A 85 16.42 8.19 -6.09
N GLU A 86 16.26 8.25 -7.43
CA GLU A 86 15.28 9.11 -8.11
C GLU A 86 13.88 8.52 -7.90
N CYS A 87 12.97 9.28 -7.27
CA CYS A 87 11.65 8.80 -6.90
C CYS A 87 10.53 9.60 -7.56
N ILE A 88 9.57 8.88 -8.14
CA ILE A 88 8.33 9.43 -8.70
C ILE A 88 7.16 8.82 -7.94
N GLY A 89 6.25 9.68 -7.46
CA GLY A 89 4.96 9.28 -6.91
C GLY A 89 3.83 9.71 -7.84
N ILE A 90 2.97 8.78 -8.23
CA ILE A 90 1.77 9.09 -9.03
C ILE A 90 0.52 8.64 -8.30
N ASP A 91 -0.48 9.51 -8.21
CA ASP A 91 -1.77 9.23 -7.57
C ASP A 91 -2.89 10.03 -8.23
N LEU A 92 -4.12 9.54 -8.12
CA LEU A 92 -5.35 10.23 -8.56
C LEU A 92 -5.90 11.19 -7.49
N ASP A 93 -5.40 11.12 -6.26
CA ASP A 93 -5.82 11.94 -5.11
C ASP A 93 -4.90 13.14 -4.94
N GLU A 94 -5.21 14.23 -5.64
CA GLU A 94 -4.40 15.47 -5.58
C GLU A 94 -4.28 16.05 -4.15
N PRO A 95 -5.32 16.07 -3.29
CA PRO A 95 -5.19 16.45 -1.89
C PRO A 95 -4.10 15.71 -1.13
N LYS A 96 -3.96 14.37 -1.33
CA LYS A 96 -2.88 13.59 -0.70
C LYS A 96 -1.51 13.97 -1.25
N LEU A 97 -1.39 14.13 -2.57
CA LEU A 97 -0.13 14.58 -3.19
C LEU A 97 0.30 15.95 -2.65
N ASN A 98 -0.63 16.89 -2.49
CA ASN A 98 -0.34 18.22 -1.93
C ASN A 98 0.12 18.13 -0.47
N THR A 99 -0.49 17.25 0.32
CA THR A 99 -0.03 16.94 1.68
C THR A 99 1.39 16.35 1.66
N GLY A 100 1.65 15.41 0.75
CA GLY A 100 2.99 14.86 0.53
C GLY A 100 4.02 15.93 0.21
N ARG A 101 3.76 16.81 -0.75
CA ARG A 101 4.65 17.95 -1.08
C ARG A 101 4.99 18.77 0.15
N THR A 102 3.99 19.11 0.99
CA THR A 102 4.20 19.86 2.23
C THR A 102 5.13 19.14 3.20
N TYR A 103 5.08 17.81 3.28
CA TYR A 103 6.01 17.03 4.12
C TYR A 103 7.41 17.01 3.55
N PHE A 104 7.54 16.80 2.24
CA PHE A 104 8.85 16.78 1.58
C PHE A 104 9.53 18.15 1.57
N ASP A 105 8.79 19.26 1.49
CA ASP A 105 9.34 20.63 1.60
C ASP A 105 10.08 20.89 2.92
N GLN A 106 9.81 20.07 3.95
CA GLN A 106 10.45 20.15 5.26
C GLN A 106 11.65 19.19 5.39
N THR A 107 12.01 18.50 4.32
CA THR A 107 13.12 17.52 4.28
C THR A 107 14.22 17.99 3.33
N ASP A 108 15.40 17.39 3.47
CA ASP A 108 16.51 17.59 2.53
C ASP A 108 16.26 16.91 1.16
N TYR A 109 15.12 16.26 0.99
CA TYR A 109 14.77 15.44 -0.20
C TYR A 109 13.71 16.10 -1.09
N LYS A 110 13.29 17.35 -0.82
CA LYS A 110 12.21 18.04 -1.54
C LYS A 110 12.40 18.07 -3.05
N ASP A 111 13.64 18.24 -3.51
CA ASP A 111 13.97 18.34 -4.93
C ASP A 111 14.25 16.97 -5.60
N GLN A 112 14.15 15.88 -4.84
CA GLN A 112 14.41 14.50 -5.31
C GLN A 112 13.15 13.70 -5.58
N VAL A 113 11.97 14.23 -5.21
CA VAL A 113 10.66 13.59 -5.45
C VAL A 113 9.86 14.36 -6.48
N GLN A 114 9.32 13.64 -7.46
CA GLN A 114 8.32 14.17 -8.38
C GLN A 114 6.96 13.60 -8.05
N PHE A 115 6.00 14.45 -7.63
CA PHE A 115 4.61 14.07 -7.44
C PHE A 115 3.77 14.44 -8.66
N ILE A 116 3.05 13.44 -9.21
CA ILE A 116 2.26 13.56 -10.43
C ILE A 116 0.80 13.23 -10.11
N HIS A 117 -0.10 14.18 -10.35
CA HIS A 117 -1.55 13.97 -10.30
C HIS A 117 -2.01 13.56 -11.70
N ASP A 118 -2.11 12.26 -11.94
CA ASP A 118 -2.52 11.71 -13.24
C ASP A 118 -2.89 10.23 -13.13
N ASP A 119 -3.59 9.72 -14.15
CA ASP A 119 -3.74 8.29 -14.34
C ASP A 119 -2.45 7.72 -14.96
N ILE A 120 -1.91 6.67 -14.35
CA ILE A 120 -0.69 6.01 -14.81
C ILE A 120 -0.76 5.60 -16.28
N TYR A 121 -1.95 5.25 -16.77
CA TYR A 121 -2.14 4.84 -18.17
C TYR A 121 -1.90 5.96 -19.18
N ASN A 122 -1.97 7.23 -18.78
CA ASN A 122 -1.67 8.37 -19.65
C ASN A 122 -0.17 8.54 -19.91
N ARG A 123 0.69 7.83 -19.17
CA ARG A 123 2.16 7.95 -19.21
C ARG A 123 2.85 6.80 -19.95
N GLU A 124 2.15 6.03 -20.78
CA GLU A 124 2.73 4.85 -21.44
C GLU A 124 3.98 5.16 -22.25
N SER A 125 3.94 6.19 -23.09
CA SER A 125 5.07 6.57 -23.96
C SER A 125 6.29 7.07 -23.17
N GLU A 126 6.04 7.81 -22.08
CA GLU A 126 7.08 8.39 -21.22
C GLU A 126 7.75 7.33 -20.33
N TYR A 127 6.98 6.34 -19.87
CA TYR A 127 7.44 5.40 -18.83
C TYR A 127 7.82 4.01 -19.35
N ARG A 128 7.84 3.82 -20.66
CA ARG A 128 8.28 2.55 -21.25
C ARG A 128 9.75 2.26 -20.95
N ASN A 129 10.03 1.11 -20.31
CA ASN A 129 11.38 0.71 -19.87
C ASN A 129 12.08 1.79 -19.00
N ALA A 130 11.36 2.47 -18.15
CA ALA A 130 11.85 3.65 -17.44
C ALA A 130 12.31 3.36 -16.00
N PHE A 131 11.82 2.28 -15.35
CA PHE A 131 11.99 2.08 -13.92
C PHE A 131 12.75 0.83 -13.57
N ASP A 132 13.64 0.95 -12.58
CA ASP A 132 14.34 -0.16 -11.95
C ASP A 132 13.45 -0.83 -10.90
N VAL A 133 12.63 -0.03 -10.18
CA VAL A 133 11.66 -0.51 -9.19
C VAL A 133 10.30 0.16 -9.42
N ILE A 134 9.26 -0.65 -9.48
CA ILE A 134 7.87 -0.18 -9.44
C ILE A 134 7.27 -0.66 -8.13
N LEU A 135 6.78 0.27 -7.30
CA LEU A 135 6.15 -0.02 -6.02
C LEU A 135 4.63 0.11 -6.13
N LEU A 136 3.91 -0.88 -5.66
CA LEU A 136 2.45 -0.88 -5.55
C LEU A 136 2.03 -1.44 -4.19
N LYS A 137 1.68 -0.55 -3.26
CA LYS A 137 1.37 -0.94 -1.88
C LYS A 137 -0.01 -0.46 -1.46
N ASP A 138 -0.86 -1.43 -1.06
CA ASP A 138 -2.25 -1.20 -0.64
C ASP A 138 -3.09 -0.49 -1.74
N VAL A 139 -2.92 -0.89 -3.02
CA VAL A 139 -3.57 -0.30 -4.21
C VAL A 139 -4.25 -1.33 -5.08
N ILE A 140 -3.62 -2.48 -5.36
CA ILE A 140 -4.12 -3.45 -6.36
C ILE A 140 -5.50 -4.01 -6.02
N GLU A 141 -5.86 -4.04 -4.74
CA GLU A 141 -7.17 -4.46 -4.25
C GLU A 141 -8.30 -3.47 -4.59
N HIS A 142 -7.96 -2.26 -5.07
CA HIS A 142 -8.89 -1.24 -5.52
C HIS A 142 -9.01 -1.15 -7.04
N ILE A 143 -8.25 -1.95 -7.78
CA ILE A 143 -8.20 -1.90 -9.24
C ILE A 143 -9.16 -2.92 -9.86
N HIS A 144 -10.08 -2.47 -10.70
CA HIS A 144 -11.04 -3.34 -11.39
C HIS A 144 -10.35 -4.30 -12.37
N ASP A 145 -9.50 -3.79 -13.25
CA ASP A 145 -8.73 -4.59 -14.21
C ASP A 145 -7.26 -4.76 -13.77
N GLN A 146 -7.06 -5.65 -12.80
CA GLN A 146 -5.75 -5.96 -12.25
C GLN A 146 -4.80 -6.55 -13.31
N GLN A 147 -5.35 -7.31 -14.27
CA GLN A 147 -4.55 -7.87 -15.36
C GLN A 147 -3.99 -6.79 -16.28
N LYS A 148 -4.82 -5.79 -16.61
CA LYS A 148 -4.40 -4.65 -17.44
C LYS A 148 -3.28 -3.88 -16.75
N LEU A 149 -3.44 -3.57 -15.44
CA LEU A 149 -2.43 -2.85 -14.68
C LEU A 149 -1.10 -3.61 -14.63
N ILE A 150 -1.11 -4.91 -14.35
CA ILE A 150 0.11 -5.73 -14.30
C ILE A 150 0.79 -5.79 -15.67
N ASN A 151 0.02 -5.93 -16.76
CA ASN A 151 0.58 -5.89 -18.11
C ASN A 151 1.21 -4.54 -18.42
N PHE A 152 0.58 -3.46 -17.99
CA PHE A 152 1.08 -2.10 -18.17
C PHE A 152 2.39 -1.88 -17.39
N MET A 153 2.44 -2.25 -16.11
CA MET A 153 3.66 -2.14 -15.30
C MET A 153 4.82 -2.94 -15.90
N ARG A 154 4.56 -4.10 -16.53
CA ARG A 154 5.59 -4.84 -17.26
C ARG A 154 6.24 -4.02 -18.38
N LEU A 155 5.49 -3.16 -19.07
CA LEU A 155 6.02 -2.29 -20.13
C LEU A 155 6.89 -1.16 -19.57
N MET A 156 6.61 -0.73 -18.34
CA MET A 156 7.37 0.33 -17.66
C MET A 156 8.69 -0.17 -17.06
N LEU A 157 8.81 -1.46 -16.86
CA LEU A 157 9.95 -2.07 -16.18
C LEU A 157 11.17 -2.16 -17.09
N LYS A 158 12.33 -1.68 -16.61
CA LYS A 158 13.62 -1.91 -17.26
C LYS A 158 13.99 -3.39 -17.31
N PRO A 159 14.90 -3.83 -18.20
CA PRO A 159 15.53 -5.15 -18.08
C PRO A 159 16.13 -5.33 -16.68
N ASN A 160 15.87 -6.48 -16.04
CA ASN A 160 16.27 -6.80 -14.66
C ASN A 160 15.60 -5.94 -13.56
N GLY A 161 14.68 -5.06 -13.90
CA GLY A 161 13.88 -4.32 -12.94
C GLY A 161 12.91 -5.23 -12.18
N ILE A 162 12.37 -4.72 -11.08
CA ILE A 162 11.44 -5.44 -10.21
C ILE A 162 10.17 -4.65 -9.95
N ILE A 163 9.06 -5.35 -9.79
CA ILE A 163 7.81 -4.79 -9.28
C ILE A 163 7.60 -5.35 -7.88
N PHE A 164 7.44 -4.48 -6.90
CA PHE A 164 7.11 -4.87 -5.54
C PHE A 164 5.66 -4.58 -5.24
N PHE A 165 4.94 -5.61 -4.80
CA PHE A 165 3.55 -5.51 -4.35
C PHE A 165 3.44 -5.78 -2.86
N ALA A 166 2.60 -5.01 -2.18
CA ALA A 166 2.08 -5.31 -0.86
C ALA A 166 0.58 -5.08 -0.85
N PHE A 167 -0.23 -6.08 -0.50
CA PHE A 167 -1.69 -5.95 -0.47
C PHE A 167 -2.34 -6.92 0.51
N PRO A 168 -3.49 -6.54 1.12
CA PRO A 168 -4.31 -7.45 1.90
C PRO A 168 -5.11 -8.36 0.98
N PRO A 169 -5.01 -9.71 1.11
CA PRO A 169 -5.87 -10.60 0.34
C PRO A 169 -7.34 -10.43 0.71
N TRP A 170 -8.24 -10.50 -0.28
CA TRP A 170 -9.67 -10.28 -0.11
C TRP A 170 -10.30 -11.08 1.04
N HIS A 171 -9.90 -12.35 1.23
CA HIS A 171 -10.51 -13.25 2.22
C HIS A 171 -9.94 -13.07 3.64
N MET A 172 -9.03 -12.14 3.88
CA MET A 172 -8.56 -11.86 5.25
C MET A 172 -9.70 -11.26 6.11
N PRO A 173 -9.60 -11.32 7.46
CA PRO A 173 -10.69 -10.91 8.36
C PRO A 173 -11.31 -9.54 8.06
N PHE A 174 -10.49 -8.59 7.58
CA PHE A 174 -10.88 -7.21 7.30
C PHE A 174 -10.61 -6.81 5.83
N GLY A 175 -10.59 -7.76 4.91
CA GLY A 175 -10.31 -7.52 3.48
C GLY A 175 -11.34 -6.63 2.78
N GLY A 176 -12.54 -6.51 3.32
CA GLY A 176 -13.57 -5.60 2.81
C GLY A 176 -13.51 -4.18 3.35
N HIS A 177 -12.43 -3.79 4.02
CA HIS A 177 -12.22 -2.46 4.61
C HIS A 177 -13.35 -2.01 5.56
N GLN A 178 -14.06 -2.93 6.18
CA GLN A 178 -15.16 -2.62 7.10
C GLN A 178 -14.75 -1.74 8.30
N GLN A 179 -13.45 -1.56 8.54
CA GLN A 179 -12.93 -0.65 9.56
C GLN A 179 -13.30 0.81 9.32
N VAL A 180 -13.66 1.19 8.08
CA VAL A 180 -14.11 2.56 7.75
C VAL A 180 -15.58 2.80 8.11
N MET A 181 -16.31 1.76 8.55
CA MET A 181 -17.72 1.91 8.94
C MET A 181 -17.88 2.89 10.11
N ARG A 182 -18.99 3.62 10.11
CA ARG A 182 -19.30 4.66 11.12
C ARG A 182 -19.41 4.10 12.54
N LYS A 183 -20.06 2.94 12.68
CA LYS A 183 -20.27 2.31 13.99
C LYS A 183 -19.09 1.40 14.34
N LYS A 184 -18.55 1.57 15.53
CA LYS A 184 -17.37 0.82 16.01
C LYS A 184 -17.60 -0.70 16.09
N ILE A 185 -18.75 -1.15 16.60
CA ILE A 185 -19.01 -2.60 16.75
C ILE A 185 -19.03 -3.32 15.40
N PRO A 186 -19.84 -2.89 14.40
CA PRO A 186 -19.82 -3.50 13.08
C PRO A 186 -18.44 -3.42 12.37
N SER A 187 -17.68 -2.34 12.58
CA SER A 187 -16.36 -2.19 11.98
C SER A 187 -15.33 -3.20 12.51
N LEU A 188 -15.58 -3.77 13.67
CA LEU A 188 -14.72 -4.78 14.32
C LEU A 188 -15.11 -6.23 13.98
N LEU A 189 -16.25 -6.45 13.32
CA LEU A 189 -16.70 -7.79 12.95
C LEU A 189 -15.92 -8.30 11.74
N PRO A 190 -15.14 -9.39 11.90
CA PRO A 190 -14.38 -9.96 10.79
C PRO A 190 -15.31 -10.63 9.77
N TYR A 191 -14.85 -10.74 8.52
CA TYR A 191 -15.48 -11.53 7.44
C TYR A 191 -16.88 -11.09 6.98
N THR A 192 -17.44 -9.99 7.48
CA THR A 192 -18.77 -9.51 7.06
C THR A 192 -18.85 -9.21 5.57
N HIS A 193 -17.74 -8.80 4.96
CA HIS A 193 -17.62 -8.55 3.52
C HIS A 193 -17.76 -9.82 2.66
N LEU A 194 -17.62 -11.02 3.25
CA LEU A 194 -17.78 -12.29 2.51
C LEU A 194 -19.24 -12.66 2.29
N LEU A 195 -20.18 -11.99 2.97
CA LEU A 195 -21.61 -12.19 2.72
C LEU A 195 -21.95 -12.03 1.23
N PRO A 196 -22.90 -12.80 0.68
CA PRO A 196 -23.44 -12.53 -0.67
C PRO A 196 -23.86 -11.08 -0.82
N LEU A 197 -23.66 -10.48 -2.01
CA LEU A 197 -23.82 -9.04 -2.23
C LEU A 197 -25.18 -8.48 -1.73
N PRO A 198 -26.34 -9.11 -1.97
CA PRO A 198 -27.61 -8.61 -1.45
C PRO A 198 -27.66 -8.56 0.08
N LEU A 199 -27.15 -9.63 0.74
CA LEU A 199 -27.09 -9.70 2.21
C LEU A 199 -26.07 -8.71 2.78
N TYR A 200 -24.95 -8.49 2.09
CA TYR A 200 -23.97 -7.49 2.50
C TYR A 200 -24.54 -6.07 2.43
N LYS A 201 -25.24 -5.71 1.34
CA LYS A 201 -25.93 -4.41 1.21
C LYS A 201 -26.99 -4.23 2.31
N LEU A 202 -27.79 -5.28 2.59
CA LEU A 202 -28.81 -5.25 3.65
C LEU A 202 -28.16 -5.07 5.03
N TYR A 203 -27.07 -5.79 5.30
CA TYR A 203 -26.27 -5.65 6.54
C TYR A 203 -25.76 -4.22 6.72
N LEU A 204 -25.11 -3.65 5.70
CA LEU A 204 -24.56 -2.28 5.75
C LEU A 204 -25.67 -1.25 5.98
N LYS A 205 -26.82 -1.38 5.30
CA LYS A 205 -27.98 -0.51 5.49
C LYS A 205 -28.56 -0.63 6.89
N GLY A 206 -28.70 -1.85 7.42
CA GLY A 206 -29.15 -2.12 8.80
C GLY A 206 -28.19 -1.56 9.86
N MET A 207 -26.91 -1.45 9.55
CA MET A 207 -25.92 -0.82 10.43
C MET A 207 -25.94 0.72 10.33
N GLY A 208 -26.72 1.30 9.43
CA GLY A 208 -26.90 2.75 9.28
C GLY A 208 -25.81 3.44 8.46
N GLU A 209 -25.13 2.68 7.56
CA GLU A 209 -24.19 3.28 6.62
C GLU A 209 -24.93 4.13 5.57
N SER A 210 -24.29 5.21 5.11
CA SER A 210 -24.82 6.05 4.02
C SER A 210 -24.71 5.33 2.67
N ASP A 211 -25.51 5.72 1.70
CA ASP A 211 -25.48 5.14 0.35
C ASP A 211 -24.09 5.28 -0.30
N SER A 212 -23.39 6.38 -0.06
CA SER A 212 -22.02 6.60 -0.53
C SER A 212 -21.01 5.64 0.14
N SER A 213 -21.14 5.41 1.46
CA SER A 213 -20.33 4.44 2.18
C SER A 213 -20.61 3.01 1.70
N ILE A 214 -21.88 2.67 1.46
CA ILE A 214 -22.27 1.38 0.92
C ILE A 214 -21.70 1.17 -0.47
N ALA A 215 -21.79 2.17 -1.36
CA ALA A 215 -21.22 2.11 -2.71
C ALA A 215 -19.71 1.85 -2.67
N HIS A 216 -18.97 2.60 -1.83
CA HIS A 216 -17.53 2.41 -1.64
C HIS A 216 -17.16 1.00 -1.14
N LEU A 217 -17.85 0.50 -0.11
CA LEU A 217 -17.59 -0.84 0.43
C LEU A 217 -17.97 -1.95 -0.55
N VAL A 218 -18.97 -1.72 -1.40
CA VAL A 218 -19.36 -2.65 -2.49
C VAL A 218 -18.31 -2.63 -3.60
N GLU A 219 -17.79 -1.48 -3.97
CA GLU A 219 -16.70 -1.36 -4.95
C GLU A 219 -15.46 -2.15 -4.51
N ILE A 220 -15.04 -2.01 -3.25
CA ILE A 220 -13.95 -2.81 -2.68
C ILE A 220 -14.25 -4.31 -2.76
N LYS A 221 -15.51 -4.72 -2.61
CA LYS A 221 -15.92 -6.12 -2.77
C LYS A 221 -15.78 -6.60 -4.22
N GLU A 222 -16.05 -5.76 -5.21
CA GLU A 222 -15.96 -6.09 -6.64
C GLU A 222 -14.51 -6.17 -7.12
N THR A 223 -13.65 -5.31 -6.59
CA THR A 223 -12.22 -5.24 -6.94
C THR A 223 -11.34 -6.20 -6.13
N GLY A 224 -11.84 -6.74 -5.02
CA GLY A 224 -11.09 -7.58 -4.10
C GLY A 224 -10.26 -8.68 -4.78
N ILE A 225 -8.99 -8.83 -4.38
CA ILE A 225 -8.03 -9.75 -4.98
C ILE A 225 -7.62 -10.86 -4.02
N SER A 226 -7.69 -12.12 -4.46
CA SER A 226 -7.08 -13.24 -3.73
C SER A 226 -5.65 -13.47 -4.18
N ILE A 227 -4.87 -14.17 -3.34
CA ILE A 227 -3.51 -14.59 -3.66
C ILE A 227 -3.48 -15.37 -4.98
N GLU A 228 -4.43 -16.28 -5.18
CA GLU A 228 -4.52 -17.13 -6.39
C GLU A 228 -4.84 -16.31 -7.64
N ARG A 229 -5.74 -15.32 -7.53
CA ARG A 229 -6.07 -14.41 -8.63
C ARG A 229 -4.85 -13.57 -8.98
N PHE A 230 -4.16 -13.01 -8.00
CA PHE A 230 -2.94 -12.25 -8.20
C PHE A 230 -1.85 -13.08 -8.90
N GLU A 231 -1.52 -14.27 -8.38
CA GLU A 231 -0.51 -15.13 -8.96
C GLU A 231 -0.85 -15.58 -10.38
N ARG A 232 -2.16 -15.73 -10.70
CA ARG A 232 -2.63 -15.99 -12.07
C ARG A 232 -2.38 -14.79 -12.99
N CYS A 233 -2.68 -13.57 -12.54
CA CYS A 233 -2.40 -12.36 -13.32
C CYS A 233 -0.90 -12.19 -13.61
N ILE A 234 -0.02 -12.51 -12.65
CA ILE A 234 1.43 -12.49 -12.86
C ILE A 234 1.85 -13.50 -13.94
N ARG A 235 1.36 -14.74 -13.87
CA ARG A 235 1.65 -15.77 -14.89
C ARG A 235 1.16 -15.36 -16.29
N ASN A 236 -0.05 -14.81 -16.39
CA ASN A 236 -0.63 -14.34 -17.65
C ASN A 236 0.19 -13.18 -18.25
N ALA A 237 0.75 -12.31 -17.41
CA ALA A 237 1.65 -11.25 -17.83
C ALA A 237 3.04 -11.73 -18.25
N LYS A 238 3.32 -13.05 -18.20
CA LYS A 238 4.62 -13.67 -18.48
C LYS A 238 5.74 -13.13 -17.55
N LEU A 239 5.37 -12.75 -16.34
CA LEU A 239 6.29 -12.37 -15.27
C LEU A 239 6.57 -13.55 -14.33
N SER A 240 7.67 -13.46 -13.56
CA SER A 240 8.08 -14.47 -12.57
C SER A 240 7.98 -13.92 -11.16
N ILE A 241 7.50 -14.76 -10.25
CA ILE A 241 7.52 -14.46 -8.82
C ILE A 241 8.94 -14.76 -8.30
N ILE A 242 9.66 -13.71 -7.92
CA ILE A 242 11.01 -13.80 -7.35
C ILE A 242 10.90 -14.08 -5.85
N LEU A 243 9.95 -13.42 -5.17
CA LEU A 243 9.71 -13.59 -3.75
C LEU A 243 8.20 -13.58 -3.48
N ARG A 244 7.78 -14.48 -2.59
CA ARG A 244 6.45 -14.47 -1.97
C ARG A 244 6.63 -14.53 -0.46
N GLN A 245 6.14 -13.53 0.26
CA GLN A 245 6.18 -13.49 1.70
C GLN A 245 4.81 -13.12 2.25
N LEU A 246 4.16 -14.08 2.89
CA LEU A 246 2.82 -13.91 3.48
C LEU A 246 2.96 -13.62 4.97
N TYR A 247 2.22 -12.65 5.47
CA TYR A 247 2.22 -12.26 6.87
C TYR A 247 0.91 -12.63 7.58
N LEU A 248 1.03 -13.29 8.73
CA LEU A 248 -0.06 -13.46 9.69
C LEU A 248 -0.33 -12.14 10.42
N ILE A 249 0.72 -11.43 10.81
CA ILE A 249 0.65 -10.09 11.41
C ILE A 249 1.39 -9.13 10.48
N ASN A 250 0.61 -8.24 9.84
CA ASN A 250 1.11 -7.24 8.89
C ASN A 250 2.23 -6.39 9.53
N PRO A 251 3.35 -6.12 8.85
CA PRO A 251 4.40 -5.21 9.32
C PRO A 251 3.88 -3.84 9.79
N ASN A 252 2.88 -3.27 9.10
CA ASN A 252 2.26 -2.01 9.50
C ASN A 252 1.61 -2.08 10.90
N TYR A 253 1.24 -3.27 11.39
CA TYR A 253 0.63 -3.42 12.72
C TYR A 253 1.61 -3.20 13.87
N LYS A 254 2.93 -3.23 13.61
CA LYS A 254 3.95 -2.81 14.57
C LYS A 254 3.73 -1.35 14.98
N TRP A 255 3.51 -0.49 14.01
CA TRP A 255 3.34 0.94 14.19
C TRP A 255 1.92 1.33 14.61
N LYS A 256 0.93 0.64 14.05
CA LYS A 256 -0.50 0.91 14.32
C LYS A 256 -0.97 0.36 15.68
N PHE A 257 -0.48 -0.80 16.10
CA PHE A 257 -1.03 -1.55 17.23
C PHE A 257 0.04 -2.08 18.18
N GLY A 258 1.33 -1.80 17.96
CA GLY A 258 2.43 -2.36 18.76
C GLY A 258 2.63 -3.87 18.58
N LEU A 259 2.03 -4.48 17.55
CA LEU A 259 2.09 -5.92 17.33
C LEU A 259 3.38 -6.30 16.58
N LYS A 260 4.12 -7.28 17.10
CA LYS A 260 5.32 -7.78 16.41
C LYS A 260 4.91 -8.50 15.12
N PRO A 261 5.44 -8.09 13.95
CA PRO A 261 5.18 -8.73 12.67
C PRO A 261 5.51 -10.22 12.70
N ARG A 262 4.66 -11.02 12.07
CA ARG A 262 4.88 -12.47 11.96
C ARG A 262 4.54 -12.96 10.57
N LYS A 263 5.47 -13.69 9.97
CA LYS A 263 5.22 -14.40 8.71
C LYS A 263 4.21 -15.53 8.95
N LEU A 264 3.40 -15.81 7.94
CA LEU A 264 2.49 -16.95 7.97
C LEU A 264 3.33 -18.24 7.97
N TRP A 265 2.97 -19.20 8.80
CA TRP A 265 3.68 -20.47 8.90
C TRP A 265 3.70 -21.19 7.55
N LYS A 266 4.82 -21.84 7.22
CA LYS A 266 5.04 -22.51 5.93
C LYS A 266 3.91 -23.46 5.55
N LEU A 267 3.39 -24.24 6.52
CA LEU A 267 2.29 -25.17 6.30
C LEU A 267 1.03 -24.45 5.81
N PHE A 268 0.58 -23.39 6.50
CA PHE A 268 -0.60 -22.61 6.09
C PHE A 268 -0.37 -21.81 4.80
N SER A 269 0.83 -21.30 4.62
CA SER A 269 1.23 -20.60 3.38
C SER A 269 1.20 -21.51 2.15
N ALA A 270 1.36 -22.82 2.32
CA ALA A 270 1.37 -23.81 1.24
C ALA A 270 -0.03 -24.22 0.80
N ILE A 271 -1.08 -24.03 1.63
CA ILE A 271 -2.45 -24.48 1.31
C ILE A 271 -3.15 -23.39 0.49
N PRO A 272 -3.38 -23.61 -0.83
CA PRO A 272 -4.10 -22.65 -1.67
C PRO A 272 -5.48 -22.36 -1.11
N PHE A 273 -6.02 -21.19 -1.43
CA PHE A 273 -7.28 -20.67 -0.96
C PHE A 273 -7.31 -20.38 0.56
N PHE A 274 -7.06 -21.37 1.42
CA PHE A 274 -7.11 -21.19 2.89
C PHE A 274 -6.07 -20.19 3.40
N ARG A 275 -4.89 -20.08 2.77
CA ARG A 275 -3.86 -19.10 3.14
C ARG A 275 -4.37 -17.65 3.12
N ASN A 276 -5.37 -17.33 2.29
CA ASN A 276 -5.95 -15.98 2.22
C ASN A 276 -6.63 -15.58 3.54
N PHE A 277 -7.25 -16.51 4.26
CA PHE A 277 -7.97 -16.21 5.50
C PHE A 277 -7.05 -15.84 6.66
N TYR A 278 -5.81 -16.28 6.64
CA TYR A 278 -4.81 -16.02 7.68
C TYR A 278 -3.74 -15.00 7.27
N CYS A 279 -3.73 -14.58 6.01
CA CYS A 279 -2.76 -13.63 5.48
C CYS A 279 -3.30 -12.21 5.59
N THR A 280 -2.74 -11.39 6.48
CA THR A 280 -3.16 -9.98 6.64
C THR A 280 -2.49 -9.04 5.65
N THR A 281 -1.37 -9.44 5.05
CA THR A 281 -0.75 -8.79 3.88
C THR A 281 0.15 -9.77 3.16
N ALA A 282 0.16 -9.68 1.84
CA ALA A 282 1.01 -10.48 0.96
C ALA A 282 2.05 -9.56 0.30
N TYR A 283 3.33 -9.85 0.51
CA TYR A 283 4.44 -9.18 -0.16
C TYR A 283 4.94 -10.05 -1.31
N TYR A 284 5.05 -9.44 -2.47
CA TYR A 284 5.58 -10.07 -3.67
C TYR A 284 6.66 -9.21 -4.31
N MET A 285 7.72 -9.83 -4.75
CA MET A 285 8.68 -9.26 -5.68
C MET A 285 8.58 -10.03 -7.00
N ILE A 286 8.38 -9.30 -8.07
CA ILE A 286 8.09 -9.81 -9.41
C ILE A 286 9.13 -9.25 -10.36
N GLY A 287 9.59 -10.05 -11.31
CA GLY A 287 10.50 -9.62 -12.36
C GLY A 287 10.25 -10.32 -13.68
N SER A 288 10.98 -9.93 -14.70
CA SER A 288 11.02 -10.67 -15.96
C SER A 288 11.52 -12.10 -15.72
N LYS A 289 11.05 -13.06 -16.53
CA LYS A 289 11.70 -14.39 -16.53
C LYS A 289 13.15 -14.21 -16.97
N PRO A 290 14.11 -14.89 -16.28
CA PRO A 290 15.48 -14.92 -16.73
C PRO A 290 15.60 -15.54 -18.13
#